data_68659d01b95b1533f517e06c501903f4
#
_entry.id   68659d01b95b1533f517e06c501903f4
#
_cell.length_a   1.000
_cell.length_b   1.000
_cell.length_c   1.000
_cell.angle_alpha   90.00
_cell.angle_beta   90.00
_cell.angle_gamma   90.00
#
_symmetry.space_group_name_H-M   'P 1'
#
loop_
_entity.id
_entity.type
_entity.pdbx_description
1 polymer ?
#
loop_
_entity_poly.entity_id
_entity_poly.type
_entity_poly.pdbx_seq_one_letter_code
_entity_poly.pdbx_strand_id
1 'polypeptide(L)'
;MKVLKGRSVARLTQADVTRLSADPTPARRAATMLAVANVYQAGELSAEEREIANAIINAVLPEAELEYRRRLAETLKNSPGLERSIARRLAEDVMDVARPILAESLALTDEDLVAVIE
;
A
#
# COMPACT_ATOMS: atom_id res chain seq x y z
N MET A 1 3.61 -28.56 -7.75
CA MET A 1 3.51 -28.16 -7.40
C MET A 1 3.36 -27.11 -7.41
N LYS A 2 2.99 -26.62 -7.57
CA LYS A 2 2.71 -25.74 -7.60
C LYS A 2 2.07 -24.95 -6.77
N VAL A 3 1.27 -25.03 -6.40
CA VAL A 3 0.72 -24.56 -5.22
C VAL A 3 1.65 -23.73 -4.43
N LEU A 4 2.84 -24.12 -4.39
CA LEU A 4 3.86 -23.41 -3.72
C LEU A 4 4.00 -22.01 -4.18
N LYS A 5 3.75 -21.75 -5.41
CA LYS A 5 3.89 -20.46 -5.94
C LYS A 5 3.02 -19.47 -5.26
N GLY A 6 1.78 -19.83 -5.06
CA GLY A 6 0.84 -18.92 -4.45
C GLY A 6 1.28 -18.55 -3.08
N ARG A 7 1.77 -19.52 -2.34
CA ARG A 7 2.19 -19.25 -1.01
C ARG A 7 3.40 -18.38 -0.95
N SER A 8 4.34 -18.60 -1.85
CA SER A 8 5.53 -17.80 -1.89
C SER A 8 5.21 -16.35 -2.12
N VAL A 9 4.28 -16.10 -3.01
CA VAL A 9 3.92 -14.74 -3.34
C VAL A 9 3.29 -14.04 -2.16
N ALA A 10 2.48 -14.74 -1.39
CA ALA A 10 1.77 -14.13 -0.30
C ALA A 10 2.58 -14.02 0.98
N ARG A 11 3.74 -14.68 1.03
CA ARG A 11 4.45 -14.74 2.29
C ARG A 11 5.40 -13.57 2.45
N LEU A 12 5.14 -12.75 3.43
CA LEU A 12 5.99 -11.61 3.76
C LEU A 12 6.66 -11.86 5.11
N THR A 13 7.93 -11.48 5.23
CA THR A 13 8.66 -11.67 6.46
C THR A 13 9.39 -10.38 6.84
N GLN A 14 9.91 -10.35 8.05
CA GLN A 14 10.69 -9.22 8.53
C GLN A 14 11.97 -9.07 7.70
N ALA A 15 12.48 -10.18 7.16
CA ALA A 15 13.65 -10.11 6.30
C ALA A 15 13.35 -9.31 5.03
N ASP A 16 12.11 -9.38 4.54
CA ASP A 16 11.73 -8.60 3.37
C ASP A 16 11.80 -7.11 3.66
N VAL A 17 11.37 -6.70 4.86
CA VAL A 17 11.44 -5.31 5.26
C VAL A 17 12.89 -4.86 5.36
N THR A 18 13.74 -5.69 5.95
CA THR A 18 15.15 -5.36 6.11
C THR A 18 15.82 -5.20 4.75
N ARG A 19 15.51 -6.11 3.83
CA ARG A 19 16.09 -6.08 2.50
C ARG A 19 15.66 -4.81 1.75
N LEU A 20 14.40 -4.45 1.90
CA LEU A 20 13.88 -3.25 1.27
C LEU A 20 14.57 -2.01 1.84
N SER A 21 14.74 -1.95 3.15
CA SER A 21 15.37 -0.82 3.79
C SER A 21 16.81 -0.63 3.34
N ALA A 22 17.47 -1.71 2.97
CA ALA A 22 18.86 -1.65 2.55
C ALA A 22 19.01 -1.34 1.05
N ASP A 23 17.92 -1.38 0.29
CA ASP A 23 18.00 -1.13 -1.14
C ASP A 23 18.15 0.37 -1.39
N PRO A 24 19.23 0.80 -2.05
CA PRO A 24 19.44 2.23 -2.28
C PRO A 24 18.72 2.78 -3.50
N THR A 25 18.02 1.94 -4.24
CA THR A 25 17.38 2.37 -5.48
C THR A 25 15.92 2.72 -5.25
N PRO A 26 15.56 4.01 -5.31
CA PRO A 26 14.16 4.41 -5.06
C PRO A 26 13.15 3.73 -6.00
N ALA A 27 13.52 3.56 -7.26
CA ALA A 27 12.59 2.93 -8.20
C ALA A 27 12.32 1.48 -7.83
N ARG A 28 13.34 0.75 -7.36
CA ARG A 28 13.15 -0.64 -6.95
C ARG A 28 12.30 -0.71 -5.70
N ARG A 29 12.52 0.22 -4.76
CA ARG A 29 11.74 0.25 -3.54
C ARG A 29 10.28 0.51 -3.87
N ALA A 30 10.03 1.43 -4.80
CA ALA A 30 8.66 1.74 -5.20
C ALA A 30 8.01 0.55 -5.93
N ALA A 31 8.77 -0.14 -6.77
CA ALA A 31 8.26 -1.32 -7.46
C ALA A 31 7.89 -2.42 -6.46
N THR A 32 8.71 -2.58 -5.42
CA THR A 32 8.42 -3.56 -4.37
C THR A 32 7.14 -3.17 -3.63
N MET A 33 6.98 -1.88 -3.34
CA MET A 33 5.76 -1.40 -2.70
C MET A 33 4.52 -1.76 -3.50
N LEU A 34 4.59 -1.58 -4.83
CA LEU A 34 3.45 -1.91 -5.69
C LEU A 34 3.17 -3.41 -5.72
N ALA A 35 4.23 -4.23 -5.73
CA ALA A 35 4.06 -5.67 -5.70
C ALA A 35 3.39 -6.11 -4.40
N VAL A 36 3.81 -5.52 -3.29
CA VAL A 36 3.21 -5.81 -1.99
C VAL A 36 1.75 -5.37 -1.98
N ALA A 37 1.47 -4.22 -2.57
CA ALA A 37 0.10 -3.70 -2.61
C ALA A 37 -0.83 -4.63 -3.39
N ASN A 38 -0.33 -5.24 -4.45
CA ASN A 38 -1.16 -6.17 -5.21
C ASN A 38 -1.57 -7.38 -4.38
N VAL A 39 -0.65 -7.91 -3.59
CA VAL A 39 -0.97 -9.04 -2.73
C VAL A 39 -1.90 -8.60 -1.60
N TYR A 40 -1.64 -7.41 -1.08
CA TYR A 40 -2.45 -6.84 -0.01
C TYR A 40 -3.91 -6.70 -0.43
N GLN A 41 -4.14 -6.11 -1.61
CA GLN A 41 -5.50 -5.84 -2.05
C GLN A 41 -6.26 -7.12 -2.40
N ALA A 42 -5.55 -8.21 -2.67
CA ALA A 42 -6.21 -9.48 -2.94
C ALA A 42 -6.82 -10.08 -1.67
N GLY A 43 -6.42 -9.57 -0.50
CA GLY A 43 -7.01 -10.01 0.76
C GLY A 43 -6.52 -11.36 1.24
N GLU A 44 -5.35 -11.79 0.76
CA GLU A 44 -4.84 -13.13 1.06
C GLU A 44 -3.79 -13.15 2.16
N LEU A 45 -3.44 -12.00 2.71
CA LEU A 45 -2.39 -11.95 3.74
C LEU A 45 -2.94 -12.29 5.10
N SER A 46 -2.12 -12.96 5.91
CA SER A 46 -2.45 -13.17 7.31
C SER A 46 -2.35 -11.83 8.04
N ALA A 47 -2.79 -11.80 9.29
CA ALA A 47 -2.71 -10.58 10.09
C ALA A 47 -1.26 -10.11 10.23
N GLU A 48 -0.34 -11.04 10.46
CA GLU A 48 1.06 -10.69 10.60
C GLU A 48 1.63 -10.18 9.29
N GLU A 49 1.30 -10.84 8.20
CA GLU A 49 1.78 -10.41 6.89
C GLU A 49 1.21 -9.05 6.52
N ARG A 50 -0.03 -8.80 6.93
CA ARG A 50 -0.66 -7.52 6.66
C ARG A 50 0.06 -6.39 7.39
N GLU A 51 0.51 -6.64 8.62
CA GLU A 51 1.26 -5.64 9.36
C GLU A 51 2.58 -5.33 8.67
N ILE A 52 3.24 -6.37 8.16
CA ILE A 52 4.48 -6.19 7.44
C ILE A 52 4.24 -5.38 6.15
N ALA A 53 3.17 -5.70 5.45
CA ALA A 53 2.82 -4.97 4.24
C ALA A 53 2.54 -3.51 4.54
N ASN A 54 1.81 -3.23 5.63
CA ASN A 54 1.54 -1.86 6.03
C ASN A 54 2.84 -1.11 6.32
N ALA A 55 3.78 -1.77 6.97
CA ALA A 55 5.06 -1.15 7.29
C ALA A 55 5.85 -0.82 6.02
N ILE A 56 5.85 -1.73 5.06
CA ILE A 56 6.55 -1.51 3.80
C ILE A 56 5.93 -0.33 3.05
N ILE A 57 4.62 -0.31 2.94
CA ILE A 57 3.95 0.76 2.22
C ILE A 57 4.20 2.10 2.91
N ASN A 58 4.06 2.14 4.22
CA ASN A 58 4.28 3.39 4.96
C ASN A 58 5.72 3.88 4.87
N ALA A 59 6.69 2.97 4.75
CA ALA A 59 8.07 3.37 4.66
C ALA A 59 8.43 3.94 3.29
N VAL A 60 7.85 3.38 2.23
CA VAL A 60 8.23 3.75 0.87
C VAL A 60 7.37 4.87 0.32
N LEU A 61 6.10 4.92 0.72
CA LEU A 61 5.16 5.89 0.16
C LEU A 61 5.65 7.33 0.19
N PRO A 62 6.21 7.84 1.30
CA PRO A 62 6.63 9.24 1.33
C PRO A 62 7.74 9.58 0.35
N GLU A 63 8.55 8.61 -0.04
CA GLU A 63 9.67 8.87 -0.93
C GLU A 63 9.39 8.47 -2.38
N ALA A 64 8.23 7.87 -2.67
CA ALA A 64 7.92 7.40 -4.00
C ALA A 64 7.54 8.56 -4.92
N GLU A 65 7.89 8.43 -6.19
CA GLU A 65 7.51 9.44 -7.16
C GLU A 65 6.02 9.39 -7.43
N LEU A 66 5.51 10.48 -7.97
CA LEU A 66 4.08 10.65 -8.19
C LEU A 66 3.42 9.47 -8.92
N GLU A 67 4.09 8.98 -9.95
CA GLU A 67 3.51 7.89 -10.73
C GLU A 67 3.28 6.64 -9.89
N TYR A 68 4.23 6.33 -9.01
CA TYR A 68 4.09 5.17 -8.15
C TYR A 68 3.00 5.39 -7.09
N ARG A 69 2.90 6.59 -6.56
CA ARG A 69 1.86 6.89 -5.58
C ARG A 69 0.48 6.80 -6.23
N ARG A 70 0.37 7.25 -7.47
CA ARG A 70 -0.89 7.18 -8.20
C ARG A 70 -1.29 5.72 -8.42
N ARG A 71 -0.34 4.89 -8.83
CA ARG A 71 -0.61 3.47 -9.04
C ARG A 71 -0.99 2.77 -7.74
N LEU A 72 -0.34 3.17 -6.65
CA LEU A 72 -0.66 2.60 -5.35
C LEU A 72 -2.10 2.91 -4.97
N ALA A 73 -2.51 4.16 -5.15
CA ALA A 73 -3.88 4.56 -4.83
C ALA A 73 -4.90 3.77 -5.65
N GLU A 74 -4.63 3.61 -6.94
CA GLU A 74 -5.52 2.82 -7.79
C GLU A 74 -5.63 1.37 -7.32
N THR A 75 -4.49 0.80 -6.93
CA THR A 75 -4.47 -0.58 -6.50
C THR A 75 -5.22 -0.77 -5.19
N LEU A 76 -5.10 0.17 -4.27
CA LEU A 76 -5.64 0.01 -2.93
C LEU A 76 -7.03 0.59 -2.71
N LYS A 77 -7.57 1.28 -3.68
CA LYS A 77 -8.83 1.99 -3.47
C LYS A 77 -9.97 1.09 -2.99
N ASN A 78 -10.00 -0.15 -3.41
CA ASN A 78 -11.03 -1.10 -2.99
C ASN A 78 -10.49 -2.21 -2.11
N SER A 79 -9.32 -2.03 -1.53
CA SER A 79 -8.69 -3.09 -0.77
C SER A 79 -9.46 -3.38 0.51
N PRO A 80 -9.82 -4.64 0.75
CA PRO A 80 -10.49 -4.99 2.01
C PRO A 80 -9.55 -4.77 3.17
N GLY A 81 -10.02 -4.08 4.20
CA GLY A 81 -9.22 -3.88 5.39
C GLY A 81 -8.01 -3.00 5.20
N LEU A 82 -8.06 -2.08 4.23
CA LEU A 82 -6.97 -1.14 4.05
C LEU A 82 -6.75 -0.37 5.33
N GLU A 83 -5.49 -0.27 5.74
CA GLU A 83 -5.13 0.41 6.95
C GLU A 83 -5.45 1.91 6.81
N ARG A 84 -6.11 2.46 7.82
CA ARG A 84 -6.62 3.82 7.76
C ARG A 84 -5.52 4.86 7.55
N SER A 85 -4.36 4.65 8.15
CA SER A 85 -3.26 5.61 8.02
C SER A 85 -2.78 5.69 6.58
N ILE A 86 -2.77 4.57 5.86
CA ILE A 86 -2.37 4.56 4.46
C ILE A 86 -3.43 5.26 3.62
N ALA A 87 -4.70 4.97 3.89
CA ALA A 87 -5.79 5.61 3.15
C ALA A 87 -5.76 7.12 3.33
N ARG A 88 -5.49 7.58 4.56
CA ARG A 88 -5.44 9.01 4.82
C ARG A 88 -4.26 9.67 4.12
N ARG A 89 -3.10 9.04 4.12
CA ARG A 89 -1.95 9.59 3.44
C ARG A 89 -2.23 9.79 1.96
N LEU A 90 -2.85 8.78 1.34
CA LEU A 90 -3.16 8.87 -0.08
C LEU A 90 -4.24 9.91 -0.34
N ALA A 91 -5.22 10.01 0.54
CA ALA A 91 -6.29 10.98 0.37
C ALA A 91 -5.80 12.42 0.52
N GLU A 92 -4.70 12.61 1.24
CA GLU A 92 -4.14 13.93 1.45
C GLU A 92 -3.07 14.30 0.42
N ASP A 93 -2.81 13.43 -0.54
CA ASP A 93 -1.83 13.64 -1.59
C ASP A 93 -2.44 14.55 -2.65
N VAL A 94 -1.65 14.85 -3.71
CA VAL A 94 -2.18 15.65 -4.81
C VAL A 94 -3.39 14.95 -5.43
N MET A 95 -4.21 15.70 -6.12
CA MET A 95 -5.51 15.20 -6.57
C MET A 95 -5.43 13.92 -7.40
N ASP A 96 -4.43 13.80 -8.26
CA ASP A 96 -4.31 12.61 -9.09
C ASP A 96 -4.13 11.33 -8.26
N VAL A 97 -3.51 11.46 -7.09
CA VAL A 97 -3.32 10.34 -6.19
C VAL A 97 -4.55 10.16 -5.30
N ALA A 98 -5.09 11.27 -4.82
CA ALA A 98 -6.17 11.24 -3.84
C ALA A 98 -7.51 10.78 -4.42
N ARG A 99 -7.76 11.09 -5.68
CA ARG A 99 -9.09 10.88 -6.26
C ARG A 99 -9.62 9.45 -6.13
N PRO A 100 -8.85 8.41 -6.47
CA PRO A 100 -9.38 7.04 -6.34
C PRO A 100 -9.75 6.70 -4.91
N ILE A 101 -8.95 7.15 -3.96
CA ILE A 101 -9.19 6.85 -2.55
C ILE A 101 -10.41 7.61 -2.05
N LEU A 102 -10.53 8.88 -2.38
CA LEU A 102 -11.66 9.69 -1.94
C LEU A 102 -12.97 9.16 -2.50
N ALA A 103 -12.92 8.66 -3.73
CA ALA A 103 -14.14 8.20 -4.39
C ALA A 103 -14.59 6.82 -3.94
N GLU A 104 -13.65 5.93 -3.59
CA GLU A 104 -14.00 4.53 -3.45
C GLU A 104 -13.56 3.82 -2.18
N SER A 105 -12.63 4.39 -1.42
CA SER A 105 -12.13 3.67 -0.26
C SER A 105 -13.12 3.69 0.88
N LEU A 106 -13.34 2.53 1.49
CA LEU A 106 -14.18 2.42 2.68
C LEU A 106 -13.37 2.61 3.96
N ALA A 107 -12.06 2.83 3.83
CA ALA A 107 -11.21 2.99 4.99
C ALA A 107 -11.29 4.38 5.61
N LEU A 108 -11.87 5.34 4.90
CA LEU A 108 -12.00 6.71 5.40
C LEU A 108 -13.37 6.93 6.00
N THR A 109 -13.41 7.70 7.09
CA THR A 109 -14.67 8.09 7.70
C THR A 109 -15.06 9.46 7.15
N ASP A 110 -16.30 9.88 7.43
CA ASP A 110 -16.76 11.20 7.03
C ASP A 110 -15.85 12.27 7.63
N GLU A 111 -15.39 12.05 8.84
CA GLU A 111 -14.51 12.98 9.53
C GLU A 111 -13.19 13.11 8.77
N ASP A 112 -12.66 11.99 8.32
CA ASP A 112 -11.42 12.00 7.54
C ASP A 112 -11.60 12.79 6.25
N LEU A 113 -12.74 12.62 5.59
CA LEU A 113 -13.00 13.30 4.34
C LEU A 113 -13.12 14.81 4.54
N VAL A 114 -13.75 15.23 5.63
CA VAL A 114 -13.86 16.65 5.91
C VAL A 114 -12.50 17.25 6.16
N ALA A 115 -11.66 16.54 6.90
CA ALA A 115 -10.32 17.04 7.19
C ALA A 115 -9.49 17.22 5.92
N VAL A 116 -9.66 16.32 4.96
CA VAL A 116 -8.92 16.42 3.71
C VAL A 116 -9.38 17.63 2.90
N ILE A 117 -10.68 17.88 2.87
CA ILE A 117 -11.23 18.97 2.08
C ILE A 117 -10.82 20.32 2.63
N GLU A 118 -10.78 20.46 3.93
CA GLU A 118 -10.39 21.70 4.55
C GLU A 118 -8.91 21.99 4.38
#